data_8fc9687a3ddc12a97361591c446168fd
#
_entry.id   8fc9687a3ddc12a97361591c446168fd
#
_cell.length_a   1.000
_cell.length_b   1.000
_cell.length_c   1.000
_cell.angle_alpha   90.00
_cell.angle_beta   90.00
_cell.angle_gamma   90.00
#
_symmetry.space_group_name_H-M   'P 1'
#
loop_
_entity.id
_entity.type
_entity.pdbx_description
1 polymer ?
#
loop_
_entity_poly.entity_id
_entity_poly.type
_entity_poly.pdbx_seq_one_letter_code
_entity_poly.pdbx_strand_id
1 'polypeptide(L)'
;MRFSASGFFIFSEDIMNIKSLILTVSLFVLLAFQPSSGVEKTVEASTDSQPKIEAPDAALQKFPTDLRRISLIVDNIDESLKLYRDVLGFQVNYDTEVTMSGVALPAGDPGAKARLVLLSTNDSWVGWIGMLEWLDPKIEAPTPRTRMGIGDALLVFNTEKVDEHCAAVAKLPGINMTAPASNTTYPARAGGKPIVVRTCYLFDRDGYFMELNKVLDRKNYNKN
;
A
#
# COMPACT_ATOMS: atom_id res chain seq x y z
N MET A 1 37.57 -27.83 -36.39
CA MET A 1 38.63 -27.81 -35.35
C MET A 1 37.92 -27.77 -34.03
N ARG A 2 37.88 -28.83 -33.37
CA ARG A 2 38.17 -29.37 -32.08
C ARG A 2 38.73 -28.37 -31.06
N PHE A 3 38.09 -28.32 -29.85
CA PHE A 3 38.44 -28.70 -28.49
C PHE A 3 37.40 -28.09 -27.53
N SER A 4 36.53 -28.74 -26.80
CA SER A 4 36.67 -29.66 -25.68
C SER A 4 37.53 -29.15 -24.52
N ALA A 5 36.87 -28.88 -23.36
CA ALA A 5 37.34 -29.30 -22.04
C ALA A 5 36.29 -29.03 -20.95
N SER A 6 35.89 -30.10 -20.35
CA SER A 6 35.14 -30.32 -19.14
C SER A 6 35.85 -29.77 -17.89
N GLY A 7 35.10 -29.27 -16.92
CA GLY A 7 35.54 -28.97 -15.58
C GLY A 7 34.44 -29.35 -14.58
N PHE A 8 34.49 -30.61 -14.12
CA PHE A 8 33.71 -31.16 -13.03
C PHE A 8 34.29 -30.62 -11.72
N PHE A 9 33.48 -29.99 -10.89
CA PHE A 9 33.84 -29.77 -9.49
C PHE A 9 32.90 -30.55 -8.58
N ILE A 10 33.53 -31.44 -7.82
CA ILE A 10 32.97 -32.34 -6.83
C ILE A 10 32.60 -31.55 -5.59
N PHE A 11 31.36 -31.67 -5.14
CA PHE A 11 30.96 -31.26 -3.78
C PHE A 11 31.36 -32.34 -2.79
N SER A 12 32.21 -31.97 -1.82
CA SER A 12 32.50 -32.74 -0.65
C SER A 12 31.46 -32.43 0.43
N GLU A 13 30.75 -33.45 0.85
CA GLU A 13 29.88 -33.42 2.03
C GLU A 13 30.78 -33.51 3.30
N ASP A 14 30.67 -32.52 4.16
CA ASP A 14 31.10 -32.66 5.56
C ASP A 14 29.89 -32.47 6.47
N ILE A 15 29.35 -33.64 6.85
CA ILE A 15 28.37 -33.78 7.93
C ILE A 15 29.17 -33.77 9.25
N MET A 16 29.04 -32.69 10.02
CA MET A 16 29.53 -32.71 11.38
C MET A 16 28.39 -32.62 12.39
N ASN A 17 28.23 -33.75 13.01
CA ASN A 17 27.32 -34.14 14.07
C ASN A 17 27.75 -33.48 15.40
N ILE A 18 26.91 -32.59 15.94
CA ILE A 18 27.09 -32.15 17.34
C ILE A 18 25.80 -32.46 18.10
N LYS A 19 25.80 -33.66 18.67
CA LYS A 19 24.96 -33.97 19.84
C LYS A 19 25.78 -33.65 21.09
N SER A 20 25.07 -33.11 22.07
CA SER A 20 25.42 -33.11 23.50
C SER A 20 26.35 -32.00 24.03
N LEU A 21 25.74 -31.04 24.70
CA LEU A 21 26.15 -30.68 26.06
C LEU A 21 24.99 -29.97 26.79
N ILE A 22 24.24 -30.76 27.54
CA ILE A 22 23.42 -30.30 28.67
C ILE A 22 24.28 -30.48 29.90
N LEU A 23 24.57 -29.45 30.66
CA LEU A 23 24.65 -29.54 32.12
C LEU A 23 24.74 -28.14 32.78
N THR A 24 23.71 -27.82 33.52
CA THR A 24 23.62 -27.19 34.84
C THR A 24 24.68 -26.16 35.24
N VAL A 25 24.24 -24.95 35.59
CA VAL A 25 24.53 -24.32 36.89
C VAL A 25 23.38 -23.41 37.30
N SER A 26 22.60 -23.84 38.27
CA SER A 26 21.84 -22.98 39.18
C SER A 26 22.80 -22.32 40.15
N LEU A 27 22.72 -21.01 40.35
CA LEU A 27 22.94 -20.43 41.68
C LEU A 27 22.43 -18.97 41.75
N PHE A 28 21.51 -18.77 42.66
CA PHE A 28 21.09 -17.60 43.39
C PHE A 28 21.96 -16.35 43.33
N VAL A 29 21.36 -15.20 42.96
CA VAL A 29 21.60 -13.94 43.64
C VAL A 29 20.26 -13.20 43.80
N LEU A 30 19.70 -13.28 44.99
CA LEU A 30 18.65 -12.37 45.47
C LEU A 30 19.36 -11.04 45.81
N LEU A 31 19.14 -10.01 45.00
CA LEU A 31 19.42 -8.63 45.40
C LEU A 31 18.09 -7.89 45.52
N ALA A 32 17.80 -7.55 46.77
CA ALA A 32 16.70 -6.71 47.16
C ALA A 32 16.79 -5.33 46.51
N PHE A 33 15.86 -5.01 45.60
CA PHE A 33 15.65 -3.63 45.13
C PHE A 33 14.61 -2.99 46.04
N GLN A 34 15.00 -1.98 46.81
CA GLN A 34 14.08 -1.09 47.50
C GLN A 34 13.47 -0.13 46.49
N PRO A 35 12.18 0.17 46.57
CA PRO A 35 11.56 1.19 45.72
C PRO A 35 11.93 2.59 46.22
N SER A 36 12.71 3.32 45.45
CA SER A 36 12.84 4.76 45.63
C SER A 36 11.54 5.44 45.17
N SER A 37 10.91 6.15 46.09
CA SER A 37 9.77 7.04 45.82
C SER A 37 10.21 8.19 44.90
N GLY A 38 10.09 8.00 43.59
CA GLY A 38 10.22 9.04 42.56
C GLY A 38 8.82 9.57 42.25
N VAL A 39 8.65 10.87 42.42
CA VAL A 39 7.44 11.64 42.11
C VAL A 39 7.03 11.37 40.65
N GLU A 40 5.94 10.67 40.48
CA GLU A 40 5.26 10.43 39.21
C GLU A 40 4.66 11.75 38.73
N LYS A 41 5.37 12.46 37.85
CA LYS A 41 4.81 13.54 37.09
C LYS A 41 3.84 12.93 36.07
N THR A 42 2.56 12.96 36.39
CA THR A 42 1.49 12.66 35.44
C THR A 42 1.59 13.67 34.30
N VAL A 43 2.12 13.22 33.17
CA VAL A 43 1.98 13.93 31.91
C VAL A 43 0.54 13.67 31.48
N GLU A 44 -0.34 14.66 31.69
CA GLU A 44 -1.65 14.68 31.05
C GLU A 44 -1.44 14.58 29.53
N ALA A 45 -1.73 13.41 28.97
CA ALA A 45 -1.80 13.23 27.53
C ALA A 45 -2.93 14.12 27.02
N SER A 46 -2.58 15.18 26.32
CA SER A 46 -3.51 15.96 25.51
C SER A 46 -4.28 15.00 24.62
N THR A 47 -5.54 14.82 24.92
CA THR A 47 -6.50 14.08 24.11
C THR A 47 -6.79 14.95 22.89
N ASP A 48 -5.88 14.95 21.93
CA ASP A 48 -6.17 15.43 20.59
C ASP A 48 -7.17 14.42 20.01
N SER A 49 -8.39 14.87 19.80
CA SER A 49 -9.52 14.06 19.35
C SER A 49 -9.32 13.71 17.87
N GLN A 50 -8.53 12.68 17.63
CA GLN A 50 -8.51 12.02 16.32
C GLN A 50 -9.92 11.49 16.02
N PRO A 51 -10.46 11.68 14.82
CA PRO A 51 -11.75 11.13 14.46
C PRO A 51 -11.70 9.60 14.67
N LYS A 52 -12.59 9.12 15.54
CA LYS A 52 -12.72 7.68 15.81
C LYS A 52 -13.22 6.99 14.54
N ILE A 53 -12.33 6.29 13.87
CA ILE A 53 -12.68 5.45 12.72
C ILE A 53 -13.36 4.21 13.28
N GLU A 54 -14.68 4.18 13.20
CA GLU A 54 -15.47 3.01 13.62
C GLU A 54 -15.38 1.92 12.55
N ALA A 55 -15.01 0.72 12.97
CA ALA A 55 -15.10 -0.46 12.11
C ALA A 55 -16.59 -0.73 11.79
N PRO A 56 -16.92 -1.25 10.61
CA PRO A 56 -18.29 -1.61 10.26
C PRO A 56 -18.83 -2.64 11.25
N ASP A 57 -20.14 -2.59 11.50
CA ASP A 57 -20.81 -3.57 12.34
C ASP A 57 -20.58 -4.99 11.78
N ALA A 58 -19.98 -5.86 12.58
CA ALA A 58 -19.67 -7.23 12.18
C ALA A 58 -20.93 -8.01 11.73
N ALA A 59 -22.11 -7.62 12.21
CA ALA A 59 -23.39 -8.21 11.78
C ALA A 59 -23.76 -7.90 10.31
N LEU A 60 -23.17 -6.85 9.72
CA LEU A 60 -23.41 -6.46 8.33
C LEU A 60 -22.38 -7.07 7.36
N GLN A 61 -21.33 -7.71 7.84
CA GLN A 61 -20.32 -8.33 7.00
C GLN A 61 -20.84 -9.63 6.40
N LYS A 62 -20.98 -9.64 5.07
CA LYS A 62 -21.36 -10.84 4.31
C LYS A 62 -20.21 -11.85 4.22
N PHE A 63 -18.98 -11.37 4.20
CA PHE A 63 -17.74 -12.15 4.11
C PHE A 63 -16.82 -11.80 5.28
N PRO A 64 -15.98 -12.74 5.75
CA PRO A 64 -15.12 -12.52 6.92
C PRO A 64 -13.92 -11.61 6.65
N THR A 65 -13.69 -11.22 5.39
CA THR A 65 -12.50 -10.47 5.00
C THR A 65 -12.87 -9.35 4.02
N ASP A 66 -12.40 -8.14 4.31
CA ASP A 66 -12.52 -6.97 3.44
C ASP A 66 -11.15 -6.53 2.91
N LEU A 67 -11.12 -5.99 1.68
CA LEU A 67 -9.99 -5.21 1.21
C LEU A 67 -10.11 -3.79 1.79
N ARG A 68 -9.58 -3.61 2.99
CA ARG A 68 -9.69 -2.34 3.70
C ARG A 68 -8.94 -1.21 3.02
N ARG A 69 -7.69 -1.48 2.60
CA ARG A 69 -6.77 -0.46 2.10
C ARG A 69 -5.69 -1.06 1.20
N ILE A 70 -5.29 -0.29 0.19
CA ILE A 70 -4.04 -0.49 -0.54
C ILE A 70 -3.08 0.60 -0.10
N SER A 71 -1.83 0.26 0.24
CA SER A 71 -0.80 1.23 0.59
C SER A 71 0.24 1.31 -0.52
N LEU A 72 0.50 2.53 -0.97
CA LEU A 72 1.44 2.88 -2.03
C LEU A 72 2.71 3.45 -1.38
N ILE A 73 3.86 2.99 -1.83
CA ILE A 73 5.14 3.58 -1.45
C ILE A 73 5.45 4.65 -2.49
N VAL A 74 5.53 5.91 -2.07
CA VAL A 74 5.66 7.05 -2.97
C VAL A 74 6.93 7.85 -2.67
N ASP A 75 7.48 8.49 -3.70
CA ASP A 75 8.67 9.33 -3.54
C ASP A 75 8.39 10.63 -2.78
N ASN A 76 7.20 11.23 -3.03
CA ASN A 76 6.80 12.48 -2.41
C ASN A 76 5.27 12.53 -2.25
N ILE A 77 4.79 12.49 -1.00
CA ILE A 77 3.36 12.48 -0.68
C ILE A 77 2.66 13.77 -1.15
N ASP A 78 3.28 14.95 -0.98
CA ASP A 78 2.62 16.20 -1.35
C ASP A 78 2.39 16.29 -2.85
N GLU A 79 3.30 15.77 -3.65
CA GLU A 79 3.13 15.69 -5.11
C GLU A 79 2.05 14.66 -5.49
N SER A 80 2.01 13.50 -4.81
CA SER A 80 0.99 12.47 -5.06
C SER A 80 -0.40 12.94 -4.64
N LEU A 81 -0.52 13.74 -3.57
CA LEU A 81 -1.78 14.34 -3.11
C LEU A 81 -2.44 15.25 -4.17
N LYS A 82 -1.68 15.84 -5.09
CA LYS A 82 -2.25 16.63 -6.20
C LYS A 82 -3.17 15.78 -7.08
N LEU A 83 -2.85 14.51 -7.26
CA LEU A 83 -3.71 13.57 -7.98
C LEU A 83 -4.85 13.08 -7.09
N TYR A 84 -4.51 12.42 -5.98
CA TYR A 84 -5.50 11.66 -5.21
C TYR A 84 -6.47 12.55 -4.43
N ARG A 85 -5.98 13.64 -3.81
CA ARG A 85 -6.80 14.58 -3.04
C ARG A 85 -7.39 15.67 -3.95
N ASP A 86 -6.53 16.37 -4.72
CA ASP A 86 -6.96 17.63 -5.36
C ASP A 86 -7.75 17.37 -6.65
N VAL A 87 -7.44 16.29 -7.40
CA VAL A 87 -8.19 15.94 -8.61
C VAL A 87 -9.25 14.89 -8.34
N LEU A 88 -8.91 13.77 -7.68
CA LEU A 88 -9.86 12.67 -7.46
C LEU A 88 -10.79 12.91 -6.26
N GLY A 89 -10.49 13.88 -5.40
CA GLY A 89 -11.36 14.30 -4.29
C GLY A 89 -11.32 13.36 -3.07
N PHE A 90 -10.25 12.56 -2.91
CA PHE A 90 -10.09 11.73 -1.72
C PHE A 90 -9.83 12.59 -0.49
N GLN A 91 -10.32 12.16 0.66
CA GLN A 91 -10.20 12.88 1.91
C GLN A 91 -9.05 12.36 2.74
N VAL A 92 -8.16 13.26 3.19
CA VAL A 92 -7.10 12.93 4.15
C VAL A 92 -7.72 12.75 5.53
N ASN A 93 -7.61 11.54 6.09
CA ASN A 93 -8.10 11.22 7.44
C ASN A 93 -6.96 11.03 8.45
N TYR A 94 -5.75 10.85 7.96
CA TYR A 94 -4.58 10.66 8.80
C TYR A 94 -3.34 11.15 8.05
N ASP A 95 -2.47 11.88 8.73
CA ASP A 95 -1.21 12.40 8.19
C ASP A 95 -0.23 12.57 9.34
N THR A 96 0.80 11.72 9.40
CA THR A 96 1.77 11.78 10.49
C THR A 96 3.11 11.16 10.12
N GLU A 97 4.15 11.57 10.80
CA GLU A 97 5.44 10.88 10.78
C GLU A 97 5.41 9.66 11.69
N VAL A 98 6.00 8.57 11.22
CA VAL A 98 6.14 7.31 11.94
C VAL A 98 7.59 6.86 11.97
N THR A 99 7.97 6.18 13.05
CA THR A 99 9.28 5.52 13.13
C THR A 99 9.10 4.05 12.77
N MET A 100 9.87 3.58 11.80
CA MET A 100 9.78 2.22 11.31
C MET A 100 10.46 1.24 12.28
N SER A 101 9.77 0.14 12.58
CA SER A 101 10.36 -0.92 13.42
C SER A 101 11.37 -1.80 12.67
N GLY A 102 11.34 -1.78 11.33
CA GLY A 102 12.12 -2.66 10.47
C GLY A 102 11.68 -4.13 10.45
N VAL A 103 10.62 -4.45 11.21
CA VAL A 103 10.13 -5.85 11.33
C VAL A 103 8.94 -6.10 10.40
N ALA A 104 7.98 -5.18 10.37
CA ALA A 104 6.70 -5.40 9.68
C ALA A 104 6.77 -5.13 8.18
N LEU A 105 7.60 -4.20 7.75
CA LEU A 105 7.79 -3.86 6.33
C LEU A 105 9.24 -4.17 5.96
N PRO A 106 9.48 -5.00 4.93
CA PRO A 106 10.83 -5.30 4.45
C PRO A 106 11.38 -4.14 3.59
N ALA A 107 11.25 -2.92 4.09
CA ALA A 107 11.73 -1.69 3.46
C ALA A 107 12.07 -0.67 4.55
N GLY A 108 13.24 -0.08 4.46
CA GLY A 108 13.80 0.81 5.48
C GLY A 108 14.35 0.05 6.69
N ASP A 109 15.38 0.63 7.27
CA ASP A 109 16.03 0.08 8.47
C ASP A 109 15.21 0.39 9.74
N PRO A 110 15.42 -0.38 10.84
CA PRO A 110 14.85 -0.04 12.14
C PRO A 110 15.25 1.38 12.56
N GLY A 111 14.26 2.19 12.91
CA GLY A 111 14.46 3.60 13.28
C GLY A 111 14.33 4.60 12.13
N ALA A 112 14.22 4.14 10.88
CA ALA A 112 13.95 5.03 9.74
C ALA A 112 12.66 5.85 9.96
N LYS A 113 12.66 7.09 9.49
CA LYS A 113 11.50 7.98 9.55
C LYS A 113 10.72 7.89 8.25
N ALA A 114 9.41 7.81 8.36
CA ALA A 114 8.51 7.83 7.22
C ALA A 114 7.28 8.69 7.53
N ARG A 115 6.64 9.26 6.49
CA ARG A 115 5.33 9.89 6.60
C ARG A 115 4.26 8.93 6.10
N LEU A 116 3.21 8.76 6.87
CA LEU A 116 2.06 7.95 6.53
C LEU A 116 0.83 8.84 6.37
N VAL A 117 0.22 8.79 5.19
CA VAL A 117 -1.05 9.46 4.91
C VAL A 117 -2.09 8.42 4.55
N LEU A 118 -3.28 8.54 5.14
CA LEU A 118 -4.43 7.69 4.82
C LEU A 118 -5.54 8.52 4.23
N LEU A 119 -5.99 8.09 3.06
CA LEU A 119 -7.03 8.73 2.27
C LEU A 119 -8.26 7.83 2.21
N SER A 120 -9.44 8.37 2.52
CA SER A 120 -10.70 7.68 2.30
C SER A 120 -11.35 8.12 0.99
N THR A 121 -12.22 7.24 0.47
CA THR A 121 -13.14 7.51 -0.61
C THR A 121 -14.56 7.68 -0.04
N ASN A 122 -15.57 7.06 -0.66
CA ASN A 122 -16.97 7.15 -0.23
C ASN A 122 -17.33 6.27 0.98
N ASP A 123 -16.46 5.31 1.33
CA ASP A 123 -16.69 4.39 2.43
C ASP A 123 -15.76 4.71 3.60
N SER A 124 -16.30 4.65 4.82
CA SER A 124 -15.55 4.97 6.04
C SER A 124 -14.58 3.88 6.49
N TRP A 125 -14.62 2.71 5.88
CA TRP A 125 -13.82 1.55 6.30
C TRP A 125 -13.03 0.88 5.17
N VAL A 126 -13.64 0.68 3.99
CA VAL A 126 -13.03 -0.02 2.86
C VAL A 126 -12.69 0.91 1.70
N GLY A 127 -11.82 0.45 0.79
CA GLY A 127 -11.45 1.19 -0.41
C GLY A 127 -10.55 2.40 -0.14
N TRP A 128 -9.79 2.40 0.94
CA TRP A 128 -8.86 3.47 1.26
C TRP A 128 -7.54 3.31 0.51
N ILE A 129 -6.85 4.44 0.33
CA ILE A 129 -5.47 4.50 -0.12
C ILE A 129 -4.60 4.96 1.05
N GLY A 130 -3.54 4.20 1.35
CA GLY A 130 -2.44 4.66 2.18
C GLY A 130 -1.28 5.11 1.31
N MET A 131 -0.55 6.13 1.75
CA MET A 131 0.70 6.54 1.14
C MET A 131 1.79 6.53 2.19
N LEU A 132 2.96 5.99 1.84
CA LEU A 132 4.11 5.95 2.71
C LEU A 132 5.31 6.53 1.96
N GLU A 133 5.92 7.57 2.53
CA GLU A 133 7.13 8.21 2.03
C GLU A 133 8.25 8.04 3.07
N TRP A 134 9.44 7.58 2.65
CA TRP A 134 10.63 7.53 3.49
C TRP A 134 11.26 8.92 3.57
N LEU A 135 11.39 9.46 4.80
CA LEU A 135 11.95 10.77 5.06
C LEU A 135 13.45 10.69 5.40
N ASP A 136 13.83 9.74 6.26
CA ASP A 136 15.20 9.59 6.72
C ASP A 136 15.50 8.12 7.14
N PRO A 137 16.46 7.45 6.48
CA PRO A 137 17.05 7.87 5.21
C PRO A 137 16.01 7.85 4.09
N LYS A 138 16.10 8.82 3.16
CA LYS A 138 15.25 8.82 1.98
C LYS A 138 15.64 7.67 1.06
N ILE A 139 14.66 6.92 0.57
CA ILE A 139 14.86 5.87 -0.42
C ILE A 139 14.84 6.50 -1.81
N GLU A 140 15.83 6.16 -2.63
CA GLU A 140 15.87 6.63 -4.02
C GLU A 140 14.73 6.01 -4.83
N ALA A 141 13.96 6.88 -5.50
CA ALA A 141 12.85 6.42 -6.33
C ALA A 141 13.38 5.72 -7.60
N PRO A 142 12.85 4.54 -7.95
CA PRO A 142 13.18 3.91 -9.23
C PRO A 142 12.61 4.76 -10.39
N THR A 143 13.13 4.54 -11.60
CA THR A 143 12.52 5.12 -12.80
C THR A 143 11.05 4.69 -12.89
N PRO A 144 10.12 5.64 -13.05
CA PRO A 144 8.69 5.33 -13.11
C PRO A 144 8.38 4.34 -14.24
N ARG A 145 7.50 3.40 -13.97
CA ARG A 145 7.11 2.38 -14.94
C ARG A 145 6.25 2.96 -16.05
N THR A 146 6.43 2.45 -17.24
CA THR A 146 5.63 2.79 -18.44
C THR A 146 4.89 1.57 -18.99
N ARG A 147 5.09 0.39 -18.38
CA ARG A 147 4.44 -0.87 -18.72
C ARG A 147 4.19 -1.70 -17.46
N MET A 148 3.05 -2.37 -17.43
CA MET A 148 2.75 -3.34 -16.37
C MET A 148 3.47 -4.66 -16.60
N GLY A 149 3.78 -5.34 -15.50
CA GLY A 149 4.36 -6.68 -15.46
C GLY A 149 3.69 -7.56 -14.42
N ILE A 150 4.15 -8.80 -14.33
CA ILE A 150 3.69 -9.73 -13.30
C ILE A 150 4.07 -9.17 -11.93
N GLY A 151 3.10 -9.15 -11.01
CA GLY A 151 3.27 -8.59 -9.66
C GLY A 151 2.82 -7.15 -9.52
N ASP A 152 2.53 -6.43 -10.60
CA ASP A 152 1.97 -5.09 -10.54
C ASP A 152 0.47 -5.12 -10.21
N ALA A 153 0.01 -4.12 -9.47
CA ALA A 153 -1.40 -3.89 -9.22
C ALA A 153 -1.98 -2.90 -10.25
N LEU A 154 -3.21 -3.15 -10.67
CA LEU A 154 -4.04 -2.18 -11.38
C LEU A 154 -5.03 -1.57 -10.38
N LEU A 155 -4.97 -0.26 -10.19
CA LEU A 155 -5.91 0.49 -9.35
C LEU A 155 -7.10 0.93 -10.20
N VAL A 156 -8.30 0.51 -9.84
CA VAL A 156 -9.53 0.89 -10.57
C VAL A 156 -10.35 1.81 -9.71
N PHE A 157 -10.50 3.06 -10.15
CA PHE A 157 -11.29 4.08 -9.46
C PHE A 157 -12.56 4.42 -10.27
N ASN A 158 -13.73 4.22 -9.65
CA ASN A 158 -14.97 4.66 -10.23
C ASN A 158 -15.20 6.15 -9.94
N THR A 159 -15.54 6.91 -10.96
CA THR A 159 -15.89 8.33 -10.84
C THR A 159 -17.00 8.71 -11.79
N GLU A 160 -17.95 9.53 -11.33
CA GLU A 160 -19.01 10.07 -12.19
C GLU A 160 -18.49 11.08 -13.21
N LYS A 161 -17.26 11.65 -12.99
CA LYS A 161 -16.67 12.74 -13.77
C LYS A 161 -15.43 12.28 -14.57
N VAL A 162 -15.53 11.15 -15.29
CA VAL A 162 -14.38 10.55 -15.99
C VAL A 162 -13.66 11.55 -16.89
N ASP A 163 -14.40 12.24 -17.78
CA ASP A 163 -13.79 13.17 -18.75
C ASP A 163 -13.08 14.34 -18.06
N GLU A 164 -13.71 14.90 -17.02
CA GLU A 164 -13.16 16.01 -16.23
C GLU A 164 -11.87 15.58 -15.50
N HIS A 165 -11.93 14.45 -14.79
CA HIS A 165 -10.80 13.94 -14.04
C HIS A 165 -9.65 13.52 -14.96
N CYS A 166 -9.93 12.80 -16.06
CA CYS A 166 -8.89 12.42 -17.02
C CYS A 166 -8.20 13.64 -17.64
N ALA A 167 -8.96 14.69 -17.98
CA ALA A 167 -8.39 15.93 -18.51
C ALA A 167 -7.59 16.71 -17.46
N ALA A 168 -7.99 16.68 -16.20
CA ALA A 168 -7.26 17.34 -15.11
C ALA A 168 -5.96 16.59 -14.77
N VAL A 169 -6.04 15.26 -14.65
CA VAL A 169 -4.89 14.39 -14.37
C VAL A 169 -3.82 14.52 -15.46
N ALA A 170 -4.21 14.58 -16.74
CA ALA A 170 -3.26 14.71 -17.86
C ALA A 170 -2.41 15.98 -17.80
N LYS A 171 -2.78 16.98 -16.97
CA LYS A 171 -2.04 18.23 -16.78
C LYS A 171 -1.06 18.19 -15.61
N LEU A 172 -1.13 17.17 -14.78
CA LEU A 172 -0.26 17.04 -13.63
C LEU A 172 1.15 16.58 -14.07
N PRO A 173 2.20 17.11 -13.44
CA PRO A 173 3.58 16.68 -13.74
C PRO A 173 3.78 15.22 -13.33
N GLY A 174 4.58 14.50 -14.12
CA GLY A 174 4.94 13.11 -13.85
C GLY A 174 3.86 12.07 -14.21
N ILE A 175 2.68 12.49 -14.64
CA ILE A 175 1.63 11.59 -15.11
C ILE A 175 1.93 11.11 -16.54
N ASN A 176 1.80 9.80 -16.76
CA ASN A 176 1.89 9.20 -18.08
C ASN A 176 0.52 8.64 -18.51
N MET A 177 -0.22 9.44 -19.30
CA MET A 177 -1.48 8.99 -19.90
C MET A 177 -1.21 7.94 -20.98
N THR A 178 -1.66 6.70 -20.77
CA THR A 178 -1.51 5.63 -21.77
C THR A 178 -2.69 5.57 -22.73
N ALA A 179 -3.89 5.98 -22.28
CA ALA A 179 -5.04 6.15 -23.13
C ALA A 179 -5.96 7.27 -22.61
N PRO A 180 -6.42 8.19 -23.50
CA PRO A 180 -7.38 9.23 -23.12
C PRO A 180 -8.77 8.62 -22.86
N ALA A 181 -9.70 9.45 -22.34
CA ALA A 181 -11.05 9.01 -22.05
C ALA A 181 -11.77 8.51 -23.32
N SER A 182 -12.17 7.24 -23.29
CA SER A 182 -12.86 6.55 -24.37
C SER A 182 -13.88 5.54 -23.85
N ASN A 183 -14.77 5.04 -24.69
CA ASN A 183 -15.68 3.97 -24.33
C ASN A 183 -15.07 2.61 -24.67
N THR A 184 -15.04 1.73 -23.68
CA THR A 184 -14.63 0.33 -23.84
C THR A 184 -15.85 -0.56 -23.62
N THR A 185 -16.05 -1.54 -24.50
CA THR A 185 -17.15 -2.50 -24.39
C THR A 185 -16.60 -3.85 -23.94
N TYR A 186 -17.10 -4.32 -22.82
CA TYR A 186 -16.77 -5.66 -22.29
C TYR A 186 -17.86 -6.66 -22.64
N PRO A 187 -17.50 -7.96 -22.84
CA PRO A 187 -18.47 -9.03 -23.03
C PRO A 187 -19.51 -9.08 -21.91
N ALA A 188 -20.70 -9.46 -22.26
CA ALA A 188 -21.77 -9.69 -21.29
C ALA A 188 -21.41 -10.78 -20.28
N ARG A 189 -21.84 -10.61 -19.03
CA ARG A 189 -21.81 -11.69 -18.05
C ARG A 189 -23.02 -12.60 -18.26
N ALA A 190 -22.81 -13.92 -18.22
CA ALA A 190 -23.87 -14.94 -18.22
C ALA A 190 -24.99 -14.72 -19.28
N GLY A 191 -24.65 -14.30 -20.50
CA GLY A 191 -25.63 -14.07 -21.58
C GLY A 191 -26.41 -12.76 -21.49
N GLY A 192 -26.04 -11.85 -20.59
CA GLY A 192 -26.63 -10.49 -20.49
C GLY A 192 -26.22 -9.57 -21.64
N LYS A 193 -26.42 -8.26 -21.46
CA LYS A 193 -25.98 -7.24 -22.41
C LYS A 193 -24.50 -6.89 -22.21
N PRO A 194 -23.77 -6.51 -23.27
CA PRO A 194 -22.41 -5.97 -23.14
C PRO A 194 -22.37 -4.79 -22.16
N ILE A 195 -21.25 -4.70 -21.42
CA ILE A 195 -21.02 -3.64 -20.43
C ILE A 195 -20.20 -2.56 -21.12
N VAL A 196 -20.70 -1.34 -21.19
CA VAL A 196 -19.98 -0.18 -21.72
C VAL A 196 -19.43 0.63 -20.55
N VAL A 197 -18.12 0.88 -20.60
CA VAL A 197 -17.41 1.63 -19.58
C VAL A 197 -16.73 2.83 -20.23
N ARG A 198 -16.97 4.02 -19.70
CA ARG A 198 -16.19 5.21 -20.02
C ARG A 198 -14.94 5.19 -19.18
N THR A 199 -13.74 5.24 -19.79
CA THR A 199 -12.50 5.05 -19.04
C THR A 199 -11.33 5.77 -19.66
N CYS A 200 -10.32 6.15 -18.84
CA CYS A 200 -8.96 6.47 -19.25
C CYS A 200 -7.95 5.70 -18.42
N TYR A 201 -6.72 5.57 -18.94
CA TYR A 201 -5.66 4.81 -18.32
C TYR A 201 -4.41 5.64 -18.20
N LEU A 202 -3.70 5.50 -17.07
CA LEU A 202 -2.47 6.24 -16.81
C LEU A 202 -1.55 5.51 -15.83
N PHE A 203 -0.29 5.89 -15.84
CA PHE A 203 0.60 5.71 -14.71
C PHE A 203 0.70 7.01 -13.94
N ASP A 204 0.64 6.94 -12.63
CA ASP A 204 0.94 8.09 -11.78
C ASP A 204 2.45 8.38 -11.76
N ARG A 205 2.85 9.43 -11.04
CA ARG A 205 4.24 9.87 -10.98
C ARG A 205 5.21 8.84 -10.39
N ASP A 206 4.71 7.92 -9.56
CA ASP A 206 5.48 6.86 -8.92
C ASP A 206 5.42 5.54 -9.71
N GLY A 207 4.66 5.51 -10.82
CA GLY A 207 4.55 4.37 -11.70
C GLY A 207 3.45 3.38 -11.32
N TYR A 208 2.49 3.77 -10.50
CA TYR A 208 1.29 2.97 -10.24
C TYR A 208 0.30 3.12 -11.39
N PHE A 209 -0.09 1.98 -11.98
CA PHE A 209 -1.04 1.98 -13.08
C PHE A 209 -2.47 2.07 -12.56
N MET A 210 -3.25 2.96 -13.16
CA MET A 210 -4.64 3.14 -12.76
C MET A 210 -5.59 3.33 -13.93
N GLU A 211 -6.83 2.96 -13.67
CA GLU A 211 -8.00 3.16 -14.51
C GLU A 211 -8.98 4.08 -13.78
N LEU A 212 -9.33 5.21 -14.39
CA LEU A 212 -10.46 6.03 -13.96
C LEU A 212 -11.66 5.67 -14.81
N ASN A 213 -12.76 5.18 -14.22
CA ASN A 213 -13.86 4.65 -14.98
C ASN A 213 -15.25 5.01 -14.47
N LYS A 214 -16.23 4.80 -15.35
CA LYS A 214 -17.66 4.82 -15.06
C LYS A 214 -18.35 3.78 -15.92
N VAL A 215 -19.08 2.87 -15.29
CA VAL A 215 -19.98 1.96 -16.00
C VAL A 215 -21.20 2.75 -16.45
N LEU A 216 -21.38 2.87 -17.77
CA LEU A 216 -22.44 3.71 -18.35
C LEU A 216 -23.85 3.12 -18.17
N ASP A 217 -23.95 1.79 -18.09
CA ASP A 217 -25.22 1.09 -17.83
C ASP A 217 -25.14 0.27 -16.52
N ARG A 218 -25.03 0.96 -15.39
CA ARG A 218 -24.88 0.35 -14.07
C ARG A 218 -26.08 -0.54 -13.67
N LYS A 219 -27.28 -0.23 -14.21
CA LYS A 219 -28.49 -1.03 -13.94
C LYS A 219 -28.37 -2.46 -14.50
N ASN A 220 -27.65 -2.63 -15.61
CA ASN A 220 -27.39 -3.94 -16.18
C ASN A 220 -26.22 -4.69 -15.51
N TYR A 221 -25.32 -3.96 -14.85
CA TYR A 221 -24.15 -4.52 -14.17
C TYR A 221 -24.52 -5.27 -12.87
N ASN A 222 -25.52 -4.77 -12.13
CA ASN A 222 -25.90 -5.27 -10.80
C ASN A 222 -27.07 -6.28 -10.83
N LYS A 223 -27.52 -6.74 -12.01
CA LYS A 223 -28.63 -7.70 -12.14
C LYS A 223 -28.17 -9.16 -12.14
N ASN A 224 -27.28 -9.55 -11.20
CA ASN A 224 -26.96 -10.95 -10.95
C ASN A 224 -27.00 -11.22 -9.45
#